data_05a74a2f2fcfb183a905f0a18f8638f2
#
_entry.id   05a74a2f2fcfb183a905f0a18f8638f2
#
_cell.length_a   1.000
_cell.length_b   1.000
_cell.length_c   1.000
_cell.angle_alpha   90.00
_cell.angle_beta   90.00
_cell.angle_gamma   90.00
#
_symmetry.space_group_name_H-M   'P 1'
#
loop_
_entity.id
_entity.type
_entity.pdbx_description
1 polymer ?
#
loop_
_entity_poly.entity_id
_entity_poly.type
_entity_poly.pdbx_seq_one_letter_code
_entity_poly.pdbx_strand_id
1 'polypeptide(L)'
;MTIGLIGKKIGMSREFMDSGLSIPVTILAIEKGRIINVFTKEKRGYDAIQVGFGKIKSSKLNKQMKGFFVKKSTEPRKFLKEFRVSNISEYKEGNEIGLELFKDEKFVDIKSKTIGKGFAGVMKRHNFSGLRASHGVSVSHRSGGSTGQNQDPGKVFKGKKMAGHMGNKFRTIQNLEIIKSDLENNLIFVKGSVPGSKNSMVLIQKNVKKIKRITSLEKNKKIQALNLVTPEKNKMKTKKTSEKKDEPAKQPGSKGVKK
;
A
#
# COMPACT_ATOMS: atom_id res chain seq x y z
N MET A 1 -6.80 -13.78 -12.91
CA MET A 1 -6.52 -13.70 -11.46
C MET A 1 -5.02 -13.57 -11.29
N THR A 2 -4.55 -12.96 -10.19
CA THR A 2 -3.15 -12.54 -10.08
C THR A 2 -2.42 -13.37 -9.04
N ILE A 3 -1.24 -13.87 -9.41
CA ILE A 3 -0.32 -14.51 -8.48
C ILE A 3 0.23 -13.45 -7.52
N GLY A 4 0.54 -13.86 -6.31
CA GLY A 4 1.14 -13.01 -5.31
C GLY A 4 2.33 -13.66 -4.63
N LEU A 5 3.11 -12.84 -3.95
CA LEU A 5 4.22 -13.26 -3.10
C LEU A 5 3.95 -12.91 -1.65
N ILE A 6 4.54 -13.70 -0.76
CA ILE A 6 4.54 -13.41 0.67
C ILE A 6 5.89 -12.81 1.04
N GLY A 7 5.84 -11.70 1.75
CA GLY A 7 7.00 -11.04 2.29
C GLY A 7 6.83 -10.67 3.76
N LYS A 8 7.88 -10.08 4.33
CA LYS A 8 7.90 -9.53 5.69
C LYS A 8 8.05 -8.02 5.62
N LYS A 9 7.30 -7.31 6.44
CA LYS A 9 7.46 -5.88 6.62
C LYS A 9 8.71 -5.61 7.48
N ILE A 10 9.75 -5.04 6.91
CA ILE A 10 10.96 -4.68 7.64
C ILE A 10 10.71 -3.42 8.48
N GLY A 11 10.19 -2.38 7.85
CA GLY A 11 9.95 -1.10 8.49
C GLY A 11 9.49 -0.03 7.51
N MET A 12 9.59 1.22 7.95
CA MET A 12 9.32 2.38 7.11
C MET A 12 10.55 3.29 7.09
N SER A 13 10.76 3.94 5.96
CA SER A 13 11.83 4.90 5.71
C SER A 13 11.31 6.04 4.85
N ARG A 14 12.19 6.91 4.42
CA ARG A 14 11.93 7.97 3.44
C ARG A 14 12.89 7.81 2.27
N GLU A 15 12.37 8.01 1.09
CA GLU A 15 13.16 8.10 -0.14
C GLU A 15 13.14 9.55 -0.61
N PHE A 16 14.31 10.08 -0.93
CA PHE A 16 14.46 11.45 -1.43
C PHE A 16 14.61 11.40 -2.93
N MET A 17 13.80 12.19 -3.61
CA MET A 17 13.87 12.35 -5.05
C MET A 17 14.87 13.46 -5.40
N ASP A 18 15.42 13.44 -6.61
CA ASP A 18 16.34 14.49 -7.13
C ASP A 18 15.71 15.89 -7.09
N SER A 19 14.38 15.99 -7.10
CA SER A 19 13.62 17.23 -6.93
C SER A 19 13.56 17.74 -5.47
N GLY A 20 14.22 17.08 -4.51
CA GLY A 20 14.15 17.39 -3.09
C GLY A 20 12.89 16.91 -2.37
N LEU A 21 11.93 16.29 -3.07
CA LEU A 21 10.72 15.75 -2.47
C LEU A 21 11.01 14.49 -1.67
N SER A 22 10.56 14.46 -0.41
CA SER A 22 10.63 13.28 0.47
C SER A 22 9.36 12.44 0.32
N ILE A 23 9.53 11.14 0.02
CA ILE A 23 8.43 10.19 -0.12
C ILE A 23 8.53 9.15 1.00
N PRO A 24 7.49 8.98 1.84
CA PRO A 24 7.48 7.92 2.83
C PRO A 24 7.34 6.57 2.12
N VAL A 25 8.20 5.61 2.48
CA VAL A 25 8.21 4.27 1.90
C VAL A 25 8.16 3.20 2.98
N THR A 26 7.47 2.10 2.69
CA THR A 26 7.54 0.87 3.47
C THR A 26 8.44 -0.11 2.75
N ILE A 27 9.40 -0.70 3.48
CA ILE A 27 10.34 -1.70 2.98
C ILE A 27 9.79 -3.07 3.30
N LEU A 28 9.63 -3.90 2.26
CA LEU A 28 9.15 -5.26 2.34
C LEU A 28 10.24 -6.21 1.82
N ALA A 29 10.65 -7.17 2.64
CA ALA A 29 11.51 -8.27 2.21
C ALA A 29 10.64 -9.39 1.66
N ILE A 30 10.90 -9.80 0.43
CA ILE A 30 10.15 -10.85 -0.25
C ILE A 30 10.99 -12.12 -0.23
N GLU A 31 10.40 -13.21 0.26
CA GLU A 31 11.02 -14.52 0.18
C GLU A 31 10.60 -15.20 -1.13
N LYS A 32 11.55 -15.85 -1.82
CA LYS A 32 11.22 -16.67 -3.00
C LYS A 32 10.24 -17.76 -2.61
N GLY A 33 9.13 -17.82 -3.33
CA GLY A 33 8.11 -18.84 -3.18
C GLY A 33 8.43 -20.06 -4.03
N ARG A 34 8.22 -21.28 -3.52
CA ARG A 34 8.35 -22.52 -4.29
C ARG A 34 6.98 -23.10 -4.58
N ILE A 35 6.72 -23.44 -5.82
CA ILE A 35 5.49 -24.12 -6.22
C ILE A 35 5.54 -25.54 -5.68
N ILE A 36 4.59 -25.89 -4.81
CA ILE A 36 4.51 -27.20 -4.19
C ILE A 36 3.51 -28.10 -4.93
N ASN A 37 2.40 -27.50 -5.37
CA ASN A 37 1.34 -28.24 -6.00
C ASN A 37 0.66 -27.41 -7.07
N VAL A 38 0.20 -28.07 -8.13
CA VAL A 38 -0.56 -27.49 -9.22
C VAL A 38 -1.92 -28.17 -9.27
N PHE A 39 -2.99 -27.40 -9.13
CA PHE A 39 -4.37 -27.88 -9.14
C PHE A 39 -5.00 -27.57 -10.47
N THR A 40 -5.48 -28.60 -11.14
CA THR A 40 -6.20 -28.49 -12.42
C THR A 40 -7.71 -28.55 -12.19
N LYS A 41 -8.44 -27.92 -13.08
CA LYS A 41 -9.91 -27.89 -13.06
C LYS A 41 -10.52 -29.30 -13.05
N GLU A 42 -9.89 -30.26 -13.75
CA GLU A 42 -10.35 -31.66 -13.79
C GLU A 42 -10.33 -32.33 -12.41
N LYS A 43 -9.29 -32.08 -11.60
CA LYS A 43 -9.10 -32.75 -10.30
C LYS A 43 -9.80 -32.04 -9.17
N ARG A 44 -9.92 -30.70 -9.20
CA ARG A 44 -10.45 -29.90 -8.08
C ARG A 44 -11.55 -28.90 -8.46
N GLY A 45 -11.95 -28.84 -9.74
CA GLY A 45 -12.98 -27.92 -10.21
C GLY A 45 -12.49 -26.48 -10.44
N TYR A 46 -11.22 -26.17 -10.17
CA TYR A 46 -10.62 -24.85 -10.40
C TYR A 46 -9.11 -24.95 -10.63
N ASP A 47 -8.58 -23.95 -11.33
CA ASP A 47 -7.17 -23.84 -11.67
C ASP A 47 -6.44 -22.98 -10.63
N ALA A 48 -5.45 -23.57 -9.96
CA ALA A 48 -4.66 -22.88 -8.92
C ALA A 48 -3.28 -23.49 -8.76
N ILE A 49 -2.37 -22.67 -8.24
CA ILE A 49 -1.05 -23.11 -7.78
C ILE A 49 -0.93 -22.90 -6.27
N GLN A 50 -0.35 -23.90 -5.61
CA GLN A 50 -0.02 -23.79 -4.19
C GLN A 50 1.46 -23.46 -4.04
N VAL A 51 1.74 -22.28 -3.47
CA VAL A 51 3.08 -21.77 -3.28
C VAL A 51 3.45 -21.78 -1.81
N GLY A 52 4.63 -22.30 -1.50
CA GLY A 52 5.20 -22.34 -0.16
C GLY A 52 6.24 -21.24 0.04
N PHE A 53 6.16 -20.56 1.18
CA PHE A 53 7.05 -19.45 1.57
C PHE A 53 7.67 -19.70 2.93
N GLY A 54 8.87 -19.18 3.15
CA GLY A 54 9.60 -19.27 4.41
C GLY A 54 10.07 -20.68 4.73
N LYS A 55 11.31 -20.84 5.10
CA LYS A 55 11.86 -22.12 5.54
C LYS A 55 11.45 -22.39 6.99
N ILE A 56 11.20 -23.65 7.33
CA ILE A 56 10.91 -24.12 8.69
C ILE A 56 11.67 -25.42 8.95
N LYS A 57 12.17 -25.59 10.19
CA LYS A 57 12.82 -26.83 10.59
C LYS A 57 11.80 -27.98 10.67
N SER A 58 12.13 -29.15 10.15
CA SER A 58 11.26 -30.34 10.14
C SER A 58 10.77 -30.73 11.53
N SER A 59 11.58 -30.47 12.60
CA SER A 59 11.19 -30.73 14.00
C SER A 59 9.97 -29.93 14.44
N LYS A 60 9.69 -28.77 13.83
CA LYS A 60 8.57 -27.90 14.18
C LYS A 60 7.28 -28.23 13.39
N LEU A 61 7.29 -29.25 12.56
CA LEU A 61 6.14 -29.67 11.77
C LEU A 61 5.43 -30.87 12.38
N ASN A 62 4.11 -30.90 12.25
CA ASN A 62 3.29 -32.03 12.57
C ASN A 62 3.58 -33.20 11.61
N LYS A 63 3.33 -34.45 12.05
CA LYS A 63 3.54 -35.66 11.24
C LYS A 63 2.85 -35.59 9.87
N GLN A 64 1.59 -35.08 9.82
CA GLN A 64 0.82 -34.95 8.59
C GLN A 64 1.50 -34.02 7.58
N MET A 65 2.01 -32.86 8.04
CA MET A 65 2.71 -31.92 7.19
C MET A 65 4.06 -32.44 6.73
N LYS A 66 4.78 -33.19 7.59
CA LYS A 66 6.00 -33.89 7.17
C LYS A 66 5.71 -34.84 6.01
N GLY A 67 4.68 -35.70 6.15
CA GLY A 67 4.26 -36.63 5.08
C GLY A 67 3.88 -35.92 3.79
N PHE A 68 3.18 -34.77 3.90
CA PHE A 68 2.82 -33.97 2.73
C PHE A 68 4.04 -33.45 1.96
N PHE A 69 5.05 -32.88 2.66
CA PHE A 69 6.27 -32.39 2.00
C PHE A 69 7.15 -33.51 1.44
N VAL A 70 7.23 -34.66 2.14
CA VAL A 70 7.94 -35.84 1.63
C VAL A 70 7.30 -36.34 0.34
N LYS A 71 5.96 -36.48 0.30
CA LYS A 71 5.23 -36.89 -0.91
C LYS A 71 5.47 -35.97 -2.10
N LYS A 72 5.71 -34.68 -1.86
CA LYS A 72 5.99 -33.67 -2.89
C LYS A 72 7.48 -33.44 -3.14
N SER A 73 8.35 -34.21 -2.49
CA SER A 73 9.82 -34.09 -2.59
C SER A 73 10.32 -32.64 -2.46
N THR A 74 9.71 -31.89 -1.53
CA THR A 74 9.99 -30.47 -1.33
C THR A 74 10.41 -30.17 0.09
N GLU A 75 11.27 -29.14 0.24
CA GLU A 75 11.64 -28.65 1.57
C GLU A 75 10.42 -28.13 2.35
N PRO A 76 10.39 -28.32 3.68
CA PRO A 76 9.34 -27.77 4.52
C PRO A 76 9.23 -26.26 4.43
N ARG A 77 8.03 -25.75 4.18
CA ARG A 77 7.71 -24.32 4.10
C ARG A 77 6.76 -23.92 5.22
N LYS A 78 6.97 -22.71 5.75
CA LYS A 78 6.20 -22.20 6.89
C LYS A 78 4.79 -21.78 6.51
N PHE A 79 4.64 -21.15 5.35
CA PHE A 79 3.35 -20.63 4.88
C PHE A 79 3.03 -21.26 3.53
N LEU A 80 1.81 -21.80 3.43
CA LEU A 80 1.25 -22.30 2.19
C LEU A 80 0.12 -21.37 1.77
N LYS A 81 0.12 -20.95 0.51
CA LYS A 81 -0.93 -20.11 -0.03
C LYS A 81 -1.27 -20.56 -1.44
N GLU A 82 -2.58 -20.65 -1.71
CA GLU A 82 -3.10 -20.94 -3.02
C GLU A 82 -3.40 -19.64 -3.77
N PHE A 83 -3.02 -19.63 -5.05
CA PHE A 83 -3.32 -18.55 -5.98
C PHE A 83 -4.03 -19.14 -7.18
N ARG A 84 -5.20 -18.61 -7.49
CA ARG A 84 -5.90 -18.96 -8.71
C ARG A 84 -5.20 -18.34 -9.91
N VAL A 85 -4.97 -19.14 -10.95
CA VAL A 85 -4.31 -18.74 -12.19
C VAL A 85 -5.22 -19.01 -13.37
N SER A 86 -5.04 -18.26 -14.46
CA SER A 86 -5.75 -18.48 -15.72
C SER A 86 -5.05 -19.52 -16.59
N ASN A 87 -3.71 -19.54 -16.59
CA ASN A 87 -2.90 -20.44 -17.38
C ASN A 87 -2.04 -21.31 -16.47
N ILE A 88 -2.32 -22.60 -16.40
CA ILE A 88 -1.56 -23.54 -15.57
C ILE A 88 -0.27 -23.99 -16.25
N SER A 89 -0.25 -24.05 -17.57
CA SER A 89 0.85 -24.61 -18.38
C SER A 89 2.21 -23.94 -18.12
N GLU A 90 2.19 -22.70 -17.63
CA GLU A 90 3.39 -21.92 -17.33
C GLU A 90 4.05 -22.34 -15.99
N TYR A 91 3.32 -23.10 -15.15
CA TYR A 91 3.75 -23.39 -13.78
C TYR A 91 3.97 -24.88 -13.56
N LYS A 92 5.21 -25.24 -13.19
CA LYS A 92 5.58 -26.62 -12.85
C LYS A 92 5.85 -26.74 -11.35
N GLU A 93 5.54 -27.91 -10.77
CA GLU A 93 5.90 -28.23 -9.39
C GLU A 93 7.42 -28.13 -9.21
N GLY A 94 7.86 -27.55 -8.13
CA GLY A 94 9.28 -27.34 -7.84
C GLY A 94 9.86 -26.01 -8.30
N ASN A 95 9.25 -25.30 -9.24
CA ASN A 95 9.72 -24.00 -9.71
C ASN A 95 9.65 -22.94 -8.60
N GLU A 96 10.57 -21.99 -8.64
CA GLU A 96 10.60 -20.85 -7.73
C GLU A 96 10.02 -19.59 -8.40
N ILE A 97 9.27 -18.82 -7.61
CA ILE A 97 8.69 -17.54 -8.02
C ILE A 97 9.29 -16.47 -7.11
N GLY A 98 9.94 -15.48 -7.69
CA GLY A 98 10.61 -14.40 -7.00
C GLY A 98 10.04 -13.01 -7.29
N LEU A 99 10.78 -12.00 -6.86
CA LEU A 99 10.45 -10.58 -7.05
C LEU A 99 10.31 -10.19 -8.51
N GLU A 100 10.88 -10.96 -9.42
CA GLU A 100 10.80 -10.77 -10.88
C GLU A 100 9.35 -10.62 -11.38
N LEU A 101 8.39 -11.27 -10.67
CA LEU A 101 6.96 -11.16 -10.98
C LEU A 101 6.43 -9.71 -10.98
N PHE A 102 7.08 -8.81 -10.24
CA PHE A 102 6.67 -7.41 -10.09
C PHE A 102 7.59 -6.42 -10.81
N LYS A 103 8.55 -6.86 -11.62
CA LYS A 103 9.53 -6.01 -12.29
C LYS A 103 8.87 -4.92 -13.14
N ASP A 104 7.82 -5.27 -13.86
CA ASP A 104 7.12 -4.37 -14.78
C ASP A 104 5.88 -3.69 -14.17
N GLU A 105 5.57 -4.02 -12.92
CA GLU A 105 4.37 -3.51 -12.26
C GLU A 105 4.63 -2.17 -11.56
N LYS A 106 3.79 -1.18 -11.85
CA LYS A 106 3.85 0.13 -11.20
C LYS A 106 3.10 0.18 -9.88
N PHE A 107 2.07 -0.64 -9.73
CA PHE A 107 1.19 -0.67 -8.57
C PHE A 107 0.95 -2.09 -8.09
N VAL A 108 0.82 -2.23 -6.77
CA VAL A 108 0.54 -3.51 -6.12
C VAL A 108 -0.59 -3.37 -5.09
N ASP A 109 -1.30 -4.46 -4.88
CA ASP A 109 -2.28 -4.61 -3.81
C ASP A 109 -1.63 -5.38 -2.66
N ILE A 110 -1.69 -4.83 -1.46
CA ILE A 110 -1.04 -5.41 -0.29
C ILE A 110 -2.08 -5.78 0.76
N LYS A 111 -2.10 -7.06 1.13
CA LYS A 111 -2.98 -7.60 2.17
C LYS A 111 -2.15 -8.05 3.36
N SER A 112 -2.46 -7.52 4.54
CA SER A 112 -1.79 -7.91 5.78
C SER A 112 -2.75 -7.84 6.97
N LYS A 113 -2.32 -8.46 8.08
CA LYS A 113 -3.06 -8.44 9.33
C LYS A 113 -2.71 -7.17 10.10
N THR A 114 -3.70 -6.38 10.47
CA THR A 114 -3.51 -5.14 11.22
C THR A 114 -3.04 -5.43 12.65
N ILE A 115 -2.38 -4.45 13.26
CA ILE A 115 -2.00 -4.51 14.68
C ILE A 115 -3.26 -4.65 15.52
N GLY A 116 -3.26 -5.59 16.46
CA GLY A 116 -4.34 -5.77 17.42
C GLY A 116 -4.37 -4.63 18.44
N LYS A 117 -5.57 -4.17 18.79
CA LYS A 117 -5.80 -3.13 19.80
C LYS A 117 -6.65 -3.63 20.97
N GLY A 118 -6.88 -4.96 21.03
CA GLY A 118 -7.70 -5.61 22.05
C GLY A 118 -9.17 -5.22 21.99
N PHE A 119 -9.87 -5.29 23.12
CA PHE A 119 -11.21 -4.78 23.27
C PHE A 119 -11.19 -3.25 23.29
N ALA A 120 -11.99 -2.62 22.47
CA ALA A 120 -12.06 -1.17 22.36
C ALA A 120 -13.48 -0.69 22.50
N GLY A 121 -13.65 0.38 23.32
CA GLY A 121 -14.90 1.08 23.47
C GLY A 121 -15.37 1.74 22.18
N VAL A 122 -16.62 2.16 22.13
CA VAL A 122 -17.28 2.73 20.94
C VAL A 122 -16.59 4.00 20.43
N MET A 123 -16.04 4.83 21.32
CA MET A 123 -15.32 6.03 20.94
C MET A 123 -14.06 5.68 20.10
N LYS A 124 -13.23 4.76 20.60
CA LYS A 124 -12.00 4.35 19.89
C LYS A 124 -12.30 3.51 18.64
N ARG A 125 -13.32 2.63 18.71
CA ARG A 125 -13.61 1.68 17.63
C ARG A 125 -14.40 2.29 16.49
N HIS A 126 -15.32 3.23 16.79
CA HIS A 126 -16.26 3.79 15.83
C HIS A 126 -16.30 5.30 15.77
N ASN A 127 -15.39 5.98 16.50
CA ASN A 127 -15.29 7.45 16.58
C ASN A 127 -16.58 8.13 17.10
N PHE A 128 -17.23 7.53 18.10
CA PHE A 128 -18.35 8.18 18.78
C PHE A 128 -17.84 9.35 19.62
N SER A 129 -18.59 10.45 19.67
CA SER A 129 -18.24 11.64 20.42
C SER A 129 -18.28 11.45 21.94
N GLY A 130 -19.10 10.51 22.41
CA GLY A 130 -19.40 10.33 23.82
C GLY A 130 -20.42 11.34 24.32
N LEU A 131 -20.58 11.43 25.64
CA LEU A 131 -21.45 12.39 26.32
C LEU A 131 -20.65 13.61 26.83
N ARG A 132 -21.33 14.64 27.25
CA ARG A 132 -20.71 15.89 27.79
C ARG A 132 -19.86 15.58 29.00
N ALA A 133 -18.80 16.40 29.23
CA ALA A 133 -17.92 16.26 30.40
C ALA A 133 -18.54 16.83 31.67
N SER A 134 -19.52 17.72 31.54
CA SER A 134 -20.26 18.41 32.62
C SER A 134 -21.77 18.42 32.34
N HIS A 135 -22.55 19.30 32.92
CA HIS A 135 -24.01 19.41 32.79
C HIS A 135 -24.76 18.13 33.23
N GLY A 136 -24.45 17.65 34.45
CA GLY A 136 -25.16 16.53 35.07
C GLY A 136 -24.77 15.15 34.63
N VAL A 137 -23.83 15.02 33.69
CA VAL A 137 -23.29 13.70 33.27
C VAL A 137 -22.27 13.26 34.33
N SER A 138 -22.51 12.10 34.97
CA SER A 138 -21.63 11.55 36.01
C SER A 138 -20.71 10.48 35.43
N VAL A 139 -21.12 9.23 35.40
CA VAL A 139 -20.23 8.08 35.09
C VAL A 139 -20.17 7.73 33.59
N SER A 140 -21.13 8.14 32.80
CA SER A 140 -21.35 7.64 31.43
C SER A 140 -20.70 8.44 30.30
N HIS A 141 -19.66 9.23 30.59
CA HIS A 141 -18.97 10.08 29.61
C HIS A 141 -18.52 9.36 28.32
N ARG A 142 -18.13 8.11 28.43
CA ARG A 142 -17.59 7.32 27.30
C ARG A 142 -18.56 6.23 26.78
N SER A 143 -19.83 6.31 27.13
CA SER A 143 -20.83 5.35 26.67
C SER A 143 -21.24 5.56 25.22
N GLY A 144 -21.81 4.52 24.61
CA GLY A 144 -22.28 4.57 23.22
C GLY A 144 -23.64 5.22 23.02
N GLY A 145 -24.30 5.65 24.11
CA GLY A 145 -25.69 6.13 24.07
C GLY A 145 -26.70 5.01 23.84
N SER A 146 -27.89 5.33 23.39
CA SER A 146 -28.97 4.39 23.16
C SER A 146 -28.60 3.30 22.13
N THR A 147 -28.99 2.08 22.41
CA THR A 147 -28.77 0.91 21.52
C THR A 147 -29.93 0.62 20.60
N GLY A 148 -31.12 1.17 20.85
CA GLY A 148 -32.30 0.93 20.04
C GLY A 148 -33.47 1.82 20.47
N GLN A 149 -34.62 1.59 19.84
CA GLN A 149 -35.90 2.15 20.21
C GLN A 149 -36.56 1.30 21.32
N ASN A 150 -37.71 1.74 21.80
CA ASN A 150 -38.45 1.11 22.89
C ASN A 150 -39.14 -0.21 22.46
N GLN A 151 -40.45 -0.32 22.65
CA GLN A 151 -41.23 -1.51 22.38
C GLN A 151 -41.22 -1.90 20.91
N ASP A 152 -41.30 -0.95 20.02
CA ASP A 152 -41.19 -1.12 18.57
C ASP A 152 -39.83 -0.57 18.06
N PRO A 153 -38.96 -1.42 17.49
CA PRO A 153 -39.10 -2.80 17.04
C PRO A 153 -38.73 -3.86 18.10
N GLY A 154 -38.48 -3.49 19.36
CA GLY A 154 -38.18 -4.43 20.47
C GLY A 154 -36.88 -5.20 20.35
N LYS A 155 -36.00 -4.78 19.44
CA LYS A 155 -34.70 -5.44 19.15
C LYS A 155 -33.61 -4.45 18.79
N VAL A 156 -32.35 -4.85 18.97
CA VAL A 156 -31.19 -4.12 18.44
C VAL A 156 -30.98 -4.50 16.99
N PHE A 157 -30.89 -3.50 16.11
CA PHE A 157 -30.67 -3.75 14.68
C PHE A 157 -29.31 -4.40 14.41
N LYS A 158 -29.28 -5.29 13.41
CA LYS A 158 -28.02 -5.88 12.93
C LYS A 158 -27.07 -4.78 12.43
N GLY A 159 -25.79 -4.90 12.76
CA GLY A 159 -24.78 -3.91 12.35
C GLY A 159 -24.69 -2.68 13.25
N LYS A 160 -25.48 -2.57 14.34
CA LYS A 160 -25.32 -1.50 15.33
C LYS A 160 -23.88 -1.44 15.83
N LYS A 161 -23.28 -0.26 15.80
CA LYS A 161 -21.90 -0.04 16.21
C LYS A 161 -21.78 -0.10 17.73
N MET A 162 -21.07 -1.10 18.23
CA MET A 162 -20.86 -1.35 19.66
C MET A 162 -19.37 -1.55 19.97
N ALA A 163 -19.01 -1.53 21.24
CA ALA A 163 -17.70 -1.92 21.72
C ALA A 163 -17.35 -3.35 21.30
N GLY A 164 -16.07 -3.68 21.21
CA GLY A 164 -15.62 -5.01 20.86
C GLY A 164 -14.18 -5.04 20.34
N HIS A 165 -13.78 -6.20 19.86
CA HIS A 165 -12.40 -6.42 19.38
C HIS A 165 -12.06 -5.50 18.21
N MET A 166 -10.91 -4.81 18.32
CA MET A 166 -10.39 -3.90 17.31
C MET A 166 -9.01 -4.34 16.82
N GLY A 167 -8.78 -4.24 15.53
CA GLY A 167 -7.53 -4.67 14.92
C GLY A 167 -7.44 -6.19 14.75
N ASN A 168 -6.22 -6.71 14.52
CA ASN A 168 -5.91 -8.13 14.28
C ASN A 168 -6.79 -8.76 13.18
N LYS A 169 -7.17 -7.96 12.17
CA LYS A 169 -7.98 -8.35 11.01
C LYS A 169 -7.19 -8.16 9.73
N PHE A 170 -7.43 -8.99 8.74
CA PHE A 170 -6.86 -8.78 7.42
C PHE A 170 -7.48 -7.54 6.77
N ARG A 171 -6.60 -6.68 6.26
CA ARG A 171 -6.95 -5.50 5.47
C ARG A 171 -6.10 -5.48 4.22
N THR A 172 -6.71 -5.08 3.10
CA THR A 172 -6.05 -4.90 1.83
C THR A 172 -5.98 -3.41 1.53
N ILE A 173 -4.78 -2.93 1.22
CA ILE A 173 -4.59 -1.60 0.65
C ILE A 173 -4.32 -1.81 -0.83
N GLN A 174 -5.14 -1.20 -1.66
CA GLN A 174 -5.09 -1.34 -3.11
C GLN A 174 -4.26 -0.23 -3.75
N ASN A 175 -3.63 -0.56 -4.88
CA ASN A 175 -2.93 0.38 -5.76
C ASN A 175 -1.84 1.19 -5.03
N LEU A 176 -1.00 0.52 -4.25
CA LEU A 176 0.20 1.11 -3.69
C LEU A 176 1.29 1.19 -4.77
N GLU A 177 1.89 2.35 -4.91
CA GLU A 177 2.94 2.63 -5.90
C GLU A 177 4.25 1.97 -5.48
N ILE A 178 4.90 1.26 -6.40
CA ILE A 178 6.26 0.75 -6.23
C ILE A 178 7.22 1.88 -6.59
N ILE A 179 8.08 2.27 -5.65
CA ILE A 179 9.11 3.29 -5.87
C ILE A 179 10.38 2.65 -6.42
N LYS A 180 10.82 1.55 -5.80
CA LYS A 180 12.05 0.85 -6.16
C LYS A 180 11.90 -0.63 -5.87
N SER A 181 12.49 -1.47 -6.69
CA SER A 181 12.65 -2.91 -6.44
C SER A 181 14.13 -3.25 -6.50
N ASP A 182 14.64 -3.91 -5.47
CA ASP A 182 16.00 -4.42 -5.39
C ASP A 182 15.92 -5.95 -5.51
N LEU A 183 16.36 -6.44 -6.67
CA LEU A 183 16.33 -7.86 -6.99
C LEU A 183 17.42 -8.65 -6.26
N GLU A 184 18.57 -8.03 -5.98
CA GLU A 184 19.69 -8.68 -5.30
C GLU A 184 19.34 -8.99 -3.84
N ASN A 185 18.81 -8.01 -3.14
CA ASN A 185 18.41 -8.16 -1.73
C ASN A 185 16.96 -8.64 -1.55
N ASN A 186 16.22 -8.86 -2.63
CA ASN A 186 14.81 -9.22 -2.64
C ASN A 186 13.93 -8.23 -1.84
N LEU A 187 14.17 -6.93 -2.01
CA LEU A 187 13.43 -5.87 -1.35
C LEU A 187 12.54 -5.12 -2.32
N ILE A 188 11.35 -4.77 -1.86
CA ILE A 188 10.44 -3.86 -2.56
C ILE A 188 10.12 -2.66 -1.68
N PHE A 189 10.22 -1.47 -2.26
CA PHE A 189 9.94 -0.20 -1.63
C PHE A 189 8.59 0.30 -2.13
N VAL A 190 7.61 0.34 -1.24
CA VAL A 190 6.24 0.73 -1.58
C VAL A 190 5.91 2.06 -0.93
N LYS A 191 5.32 2.97 -1.68
CA LYS A 191 4.91 4.28 -1.21
C LYS A 191 3.81 4.19 -0.16
N GLY A 192 4.04 4.81 0.99
CA GLY A 192 3.06 4.93 2.05
C GLY A 192 3.11 3.81 3.07
N SER A 193 2.04 3.67 3.86
CA SER A 193 1.96 2.73 4.96
C SER A 193 1.36 1.38 4.54
N VAL A 194 1.88 0.31 5.14
CA VAL A 194 1.37 -1.06 4.99
C VAL A 194 0.86 -1.54 6.35
N PRO A 195 -0.30 -2.20 6.44
CA PRO A 195 -0.84 -2.71 7.68
C PRO A 195 0.09 -3.72 8.34
N GLY A 196 -0.01 -3.82 9.65
CA GLY A 196 0.76 -4.77 10.46
C GLY A 196 1.97 -4.15 11.15
N SER A 197 2.49 -4.89 12.12
CA SER A 197 3.70 -4.55 12.87
C SER A 197 4.97 -4.83 12.05
N LYS A 198 6.11 -4.40 12.57
CA LYS A 198 7.43 -4.84 12.07
C LYS A 198 7.50 -6.37 12.11
N ASN A 199 8.12 -6.97 11.12
CA ASN A 199 8.23 -8.41 10.89
C ASN A 199 6.89 -9.14 10.65
N SER A 200 5.77 -8.43 10.46
CA SER A 200 4.51 -9.05 10.08
C SER A 200 4.55 -9.60 8.64
N MET A 201 3.81 -10.68 8.45
CA MET A 201 3.62 -11.28 7.13
C MET A 201 2.71 -10.41 6.28
N VAL A 202 3.11 -10.21 5.03
CA VAL A 202 2.42 -9.38 4.06
C VAL A 202 2.26 -10.17 2.76
N LEU A 203 1.05 -10.21 2.23
CA LEU A 203 0.74 -10.76 0.91
C LEU A 203 0.73 -9.63 -0.11
N ILE A 204 1.54 -9.74 -1.14
CA ILE A 204 1.69 -8.76 -2.21
C ILE A 204 1.14 -9.40 -3.48
N GLN A 205 0.24 -8.70 -4.16
CA GLN A 205 -0.37 -9.15 -5.41
C GLN A 205 -0.33 -8.03 -6.46
N LYS A 206 -0.36 -8.39 -7.73
CA LYS A 206 -0.56 -7.41 -8.80
C LYS A 206 -1.89 -6.71 -8.58
N ASN A 207 -1.97 -5.43 -8.88
CA ASN A 207 -3.19 -4.67 -8.71
C ASN A 207 -4.33 -5.23 -9.57
N VAL A 208 -5.51 -5.33 -8.97
CA VAL A 208 -6.72 -5.80 -9.66
C VAL A 208 -7.36 -4.66 -10.46
N LYS A 209 -7.34 -3.45 -9.90
CA LYS A 209 -7.93 -2.25 -10.53
C LYS A 209 -6.90 -1.55 -11.39
N LYS A 210 -7.07 -1.59 -12.71
CA LYS A 210 -6.26 -0.82 -13.65
C LYS A 210 -6.60 0.67 -13.53
N ILE A 211 -5.81 1.44 -12.80
CA ILE A 211 -5.99 2.88 -12.65
C ILE A 211 -4.99 3.60 -13.55
N LYS A 212 -5.48 4.53 -14.37
CA LYS A 212 -4.65 5.46 -15.18
C LYS A 212 -4.05 6.56 -14.27
N ARG A 213 -3.27 6.19 -13.27
CA ARG A 213 -2.61 7.12 -12.36
C ARG A 213 -1.14 7.26 -12.73
N ILE A 214 -0.70 8.49 -12.83
CA ILE A 214 0.72 8.80 -13.06
C ILE A 214 1.49 8.53 -11.76
N THR A 215 2.61 7.81 -11.86
CA THR A 215 3.47 7.50 -10.70
C THR A 215 4.17 8.75 -10.18
N SER A 216 4.64 8.70 -8.93
CA SER A 216 5.41 9.81 -8.34
C SER A 216 6.71 10.04 -9.08
N LEU A 217 7.34 8.97 -9.56
CA LEU A 217 8.55 9.05 -10.40
C LEU A 217 8.29 9.76 -11.73
N GLU A 218 7.19 9.41 -12.40
CA GLU A 218 6.79 10.07 -13.66
C GLU A 218 6.41 11.54 -13.44
N LYS A 219 5.76 11.87 -12.32
CA LYS A 219 5.47 13.26 -11.95
C LYS A 219 6.73 14.06 -11.75
N ASN A 220 7.72 13.52 -11.03
CA ASN A 220 9.00 14.18 -10.82
C ASN A 220 9.74 14.42 -12.13
N LYS A 221 9.81 13.43 -13.02
CA LYS A 221 10.42 13.60 -14.35
C LYS A 221 9.75 14.72 -15.14
N LYS A 222 8.40 14.83 -15.08
CA LYS A 222 7.66 15.93 -15.72
C LYS A 222 7.99 17.28 -15.10
N ILE A 223 8.07 17.38 -13.77
CA ILE A 223 8.42 18.62 -13.08
C ILE A 223 9.85 19.05 -13.43
N GLN A 224 10.79 18.12 -13.44
CA GLN A 224 12.18 18.40 -13.84
C GLN A 224 12.27 18.89 -15.30
N ALA A 225 11.54 18.23 -16.21
CA ALA A 225 11.47 18.66 -17.61
C ALA A 225 10.88 20.07 -17.77
N LEU A 226 9.85 20.41 -17.00
CA LEU A 226 9.27 21.76 -16.98
C LEU A 226 10.23 22.80 -16.40
N ASN A 227 10.97 22.47 -15.34
CA ASN A 227 11.95 23.36 -14.71
C ASN A 227 13.18 23.60 -15.59
N LEU A 228 13.55 22.66 -16.44
CA LEU A 228 14.62 22.83 -17.43
C LEU A 228 14.21 23.80 -18.57
N VAL A 229 12.92 23.84 -18.92
CA VAL A 229 12.39 24.73 -19.97
C VAL A 229 12.13 26.16 -19.47
N THR A 230 11.89 26.36 -18.16
CA THR A 230 11.61 27.68 -17.57
C THR A 230 12.82 28.61 -17.40
N PRO A 231 14.06 28.15 -17.13
CA PRO A 231 15.20 29.05 -16.99
C PRO A 231 15.57 29.77 -18.30
N GLU A 232 15.37 29.16 -19.48
CA GLU A 232 15.64 29.80 -20.76
C GLU A 232 14.63 30.90 -21.09
N LYS A 233 13.35 30.71 -20.77
CA LYS A 233 12.30 31.73 -20.96
C LYS A 233 12.48 32.93 -20.03
N ASN A 234 12.99 32.73 -18.81
CA ASN A 234 13.25 33.82 -17.88
C ASN A 234 14.53 34.60 -18.28
N LYS A 235 15.58 33.94 -18.82
CA LYS A 235 16.75 34.63 -19.37
C LYS A 235 16.42 35.48 -20.62
N MET A 236 15.46 35.05 -21.45
CA MET A 236 14.98 35.86 -22.58
C MET A 236 14.12 37.05 -22.14
N LYS A 237 13.31 36.92 -21.06
CA LYS A 237 12.52 38.05 -20.53
C LYS A 237 13.39 39.11 -19.86
N THR A 238 14.41 38.73 -19.11
CA THR A 238 15.36 39.67 -18.48
C THR A 238 16.22 40.39 -19.50
N LYS A 239 16.65 39.75 -20.61
CA LYS A 239 17.35 40.44 -21.70
C LYS A 239 16.46 41.46 -22.42
N LYS A 240 15.17 41.15 -22.67
CA LYS A 240 14.25 42.12 -23.30
C LYS A 240 13.84 43.28 -22.38
N THR A 241 14.02 43.17 -21.07
CA THR A 241 13.70 44.25 -20.11
C THR A 241 14.93 45.17 -19.88
N SER A 242 16.16 44.69 -20.08
CA SER A 242 17.37 45.52 -20.02
C SER A 242 17.55 46.37 -21.29
N GLU A 243 17.21 45.86 -22.49
CA GLU A 243 17.29 46.60 -23.75
C GLU A 243 16.24 47.74 -23.90
N LYS A 244 15.18 47.75 -23.08
CA LYS A 244 14.15 48.83 -23.07
C LYS A 244 14.47 49.99 -22.10
N LYS A 245 15.53 49.95 -21.33
CA LYS A 245 15.88 50.99 -20.34
C LYS A 245 16.91 52.02 -20.85
N ASP A 246 17.45 51.84 -22.03
CA ASP A 246 18.50 52.71 -22.59
C ASP A 246 18.01 53.71 -23.67
N GLU A 247 16.68 53.95 -23.80
CA GLU A 247 16.19 55.07 -24.60
C GLU A 247 16.09 56.33 -23.74
N PRO A 248 16.76 57.45 -24.12
CA PRO A 248 16.78 58.68 -23.31
C PRO A 248 15.38 59.34 -23.37
N ALA A 249 14.90 59.69 -22.20
CA ALA A 249 13.64 60.40 -22.00
C ALA A 249 13.67 61.79 -22.70
N LYS A 250 12.83 61.98 -23.71
CA LYS A 250 12.55 63.32 -24.28
C LYS A 250 11.81 64.15 -23.23
N GLN A 251 12.40 65.31 -22.90
CA GLN A 251 11.78 66.32 -22.03
C GLN A 251 10.51 66.89 -22.64
N PRO A 252 9.42 67.09 -21.87
CA PRO A 252 8.27 67.84 -22.37
C PRO A 252 8.49 69.34 -22.23
N GLY A 253 8.42 70.00 -23.38
CA GLY A 253 8.51 71.44 -23.49
C GLY A 253 7.43 72.21 -22.73
N SER A 254 7.88 73.28 -22.07
CA SER A 254 7.07 74.28 -21.42
C SER A 254 6.05 74.93 -22.34
N LYS A 255 4.76 74.83 -21.98
CA LYS A 255 3.72 75.71 -22.57
C LYS A 255 3.38 76.78 -21.56
N GLY A 256 3.68 78.03 -21.98
CA GLY A 256 3.46 79.23 -21.20
C GLY A 256 1.98 79.50 -20.94
N VAL A 257 1.78 80.08 -19.79
CA VAL A 257 0.54 80.72 -19.34
C VAL A 257 0.39 82.05 -20.07
N LYS A 258 -0.75 82.24 -20.73
CA LYS A 258 -1.30 83.58 -21.03
C LYS A 258 -2.75 83.65 -20.58
N LYS A 259 -2.91 84.62 -19.65
CA LYS A 259 -4.13 85.32 -19.26
C LYS A 259 -5.41 84.52 -19.03
#